data_40ef6d5a40cc5b99bf0f0f7c0db64801
#
_entry.id   40ef6d5a40cc5b99bf0f0f7c0db64801
#
_cell.length_a   1.000
_cell.length_b   1.000
_cell.length_c   1.000
_cell.angle_alpha   90.00
_cell.angle_beta   90.00
_cell.angle_gamma   90.00
#
_symmetry.space_group_name_H-M   'P 1'
#
loop_
_entity.id
_entity.type
_entity.pdbx_description
1 polymer ?
#
loop_
_entity_poly.entity_id
_entity_poly.type
_entity_poly.pdbx_seq_one_letter_code
_entity_poly.pdbx_strand_id
1 'polypeptide(L)'
;MRYPFFAIGLLLSSSFAQASVVVGGTRLVFDGTKNNAVITVENKDQNSNIVQSWLSVVDAASPAKDAFIITPPLFRLKAGEKGFVRVVRSGKKLPDDRESMFWLNIKGIPATEYVPDKNVVQFAINSKIKLIYRPAALKGNTPESYAEKLQWGKERTSVTVKNNSPLYMNFSQ
;
A
#
# COMPACT_ATOMS: atom_id res chain seq x y z
N MET A 1 -44.12 16.29 28.06
CA MET A 1 -43.82 16.57 26.65
C MET A 1 -42.83 17.70 26.55
N ARG A 2 -41.57 17.46 26.26
CA ARG A 2 -40.64 18.57 25.83
C ARG A 2 -39.19 18.10 25.98
N TYR A 3 -38.65 17.35 25.01
CA TYR A 3 -37.18 17.31 24.81
C TYR A 3 -36.82 16.62 23.47
N PRO A 4 -37.41 16.96 22.29
CA PRO A 4 -36.91 16.46 21.01
C PRO A 4 -35.73 17.27 20.45
N PHE A 5 -35.49 18.51 21.00
CA PHE A 5 -34.42 19.39 20.45
C PHE A 5 -33.00 19.03 20.88
N PHE A 6 -32.84 18.29 21.98
CA PHE A 6 -31.50 17.89 22.46
C PHE A 6 -30.88 16.73 21.67
N ALA A 7 -31.69 15.91 21.05
CA ALA A 7 -31.23 14.77 20.25
C ALA A 7 -30.66 15.17 18.87
N ILE A 8 -31.10 16.29 18.30
CA ILE A 8 -30.68 16.79 16.99
C ILE A 8 -29.28 17.42 17.05
N GLY A 9 -28.87 17.99 18.16
CA GLY A 9 -27.54 18.59 18.32
C GLY A 9 -26.39 17.61 18.38
N LEU A 10 -26.64 16.36 18.75
CA LEU A 10 -25.58 15.33 18.88
C LEU A 10 -25.21 14.65 17.57
N LEU A 11 -26.04 14.77 16.53
CA LEU A 11 -25.82 14.17 15.20
C LEU A 11 -24.95 15.00 14.25
N LEU A 12 -24.63 16.24 14.61
CA LEU A 12 -23.88 17.19 13.77
C LEU A 12 -22.37 17.25 14.07
N SER A 13 -21.87 16.51 15.06
CA SER A 13 -20.45 16.47 15.41
C SER A 13 -19.70 15.28 14.80
N SER A 14 -20.03 14.88 13.56
CA SER A 14 -19.19 13.94 12.83
C SER A 14 -17.88 14.64 12.40
N SER A 15 -16.84 14.49 13.21
CA SER A 15 -15.48 14.89 12.87
C SER A 15 -15.05 14.11 11.63
N PHE A 16 -14.87 14.78 10.49
CA PHE A 16 -14.28 14.19 9.31
C PHE A 16 -12.84 13.82 9.62
N ALA A 17 -12.57 12.53 9.81
CA ALA A 17 -11.20 12.00 9.86
C ALA A 17 -10.60 12.20 8.46
N GLN A 18 -9.73 13.19 8.29
CA GLN A 18 -9.02 13.43 7.04
C GLN A 18 -7.73 12.62 7.03
N ALA A 19 -7.62 11.68 6.09
CA ALA A 19 -6.34 11.06 5.77
C ALA A 19 -5.54 12.01 4.88
N SER A 20 -4.29 12.31 5.25
CA SER A 20 -3.42 13.25 4.55
C SER A 20 -3.16 12.82 3.09
N VAL A 21 -2.53 11.66 2.89
CA VAL A 21 -2.25 11.09 1.57
C VAL A 21 -2.88 9.72 1.47
N VAL A 22 -3.74 9.54 0.47
CA VAL A 22 -4.46 8.29 0.20
C VAL A 22 -3.81 7.56 -0.97
N VAL A 23 -3.55 6.28 -0.80
CA VAL A 23 -3.01 5.40 -1.85
C VAL A 23 -4.16 4.69 -2.55
N GLY A 24 -4.15 4.66 -3.88
CA GLY A 24 -5.23 4.14 -4.73
C GLY A 24 -5.39 2.62 -4.76
N GLY A 25 -4.95 1.92 -3.70
CA GLY A 25 -5.13 0.48 -3.56
C GLY A 25 -4.40 -0.08 -2.35
N THR A 26 -4.78 -1.29 -1.94
CA THR A 26 -4.16 -2.02 -0.82
C THR A 26 -2.98 -2.88 -1.27
N ARG A 27 -2.82 -3.08 -2.58
CA ARG A 27 -1.72 -3.83 -3.21
C ARG A 27 -1.52 -3.36 -4.64
N LEU A 28 -0.33 -3.57 -5.18
CA LEU A 28 0.01 -3.37 -6.58
C LEU A 28 0.52 -4.69 -7.16
N VAL A 29 -0.18 -5.23 -8.16
CA VAL A 29 0.30 -6.40 -8.91
C VAL A 29 1.07 -5.90 -10.12
N PHE A 30 2.35 -6.26 -10.17
CA PHE A 30 3.22 -5.98 -11.31
C PHE A 30 3.16 -7.15 -12.30
N ASP A 31 2.54 -6.93 -13.45
CA ASP A 31 2.50 -7.90 -14.55
C ASP A 31 3.90 -8.04 -15.17
N GLY A 32 4.49 -9.22 -15.07
CA GLY A 32 5.83 -9.52 -15.58
C GLY A 32 5.99 -9.42 -17.09
N THR A 33 4.88 -9.31 -17.85
CA THR A 33 4.90 -9.01 -19.28
C THR A 33 5.07 -7.51 -19.59
N LYS A 34 4.98 -6.65 -18.56
CA LYS A 34 5.08 -5.18 -18.67
C LYS A 34 6.39 -4.67 -18.09
N ASN A 35 6.81 -3.50 -18.55
CA ASN A 35 8.02 -2.85 -18.06
C ASN A 35 7.80 -1.98 -16.83
N ASN A 36 6.55 -1.64 -16.51
CA ASN A 36 6.21 -0.82 -15.36
C ASN A 36 4.80 -1.12 -14.83
N ALA A 37 4.58 -0.75 -13.58
CA ALA A 37 3.26 -0.66 -12.96
C ALA A 37 3.12 0.71 -12.30
N VAL A 38 1.88 1.20 -12.16
CA VAL A 38 1.60 2.54 -11.63
C VAL A 38 0.52 2.43 -10.55
N ILE A 39 0.70 3.18 -9.48
CA ILE A 39 -0.33 3.39 -8.46
C ILE A 39 -0.59 4.87 -8.27
N THR A 40 -1.85 5.24 -8.11
CA THR A 40 -2.25 6.62 -7.81
C THR A 40 -2.07 6.94 -6.35
N VAL A 41 -1.75 8.18 -6.06
CA VAL A 41 -1.77 8.76 -4.73
C VAL A 41 -2.54 10.07 -4.79
N GLU A 42 -3.32 10.37 -3.77
CA GLU A 42 -4.15 11.57 -3.72
C GLU A 42 -3.94 12.28 -2.39
N ASN A 43 -3.68 13.56 -2.44
CA ASN A 43 -3.61 14.38 -1.26
C ASN A 43 -5.03 14.86 -0.88
N LYS A 44 -5.59 14.32 0.18
CA LYS A 44 -6.90 14.73 0.73
C LYS A 44 -6.81 15.85 1.76
N ASP A 45 -5.59 16.30 2.07
CA ASP A 45 -5.36 17.39 3.00
C ASP A 45 -5.65 18.76 2.35
N GLN A 46 -5.87 19.78 3.16
CA GLN A 46 -6.02 21.17 2.72
C GLN A 46 -4.68 21.83 2.40
N ASN A 47 -3.57 21.24 2.84
CA ASN A 47 -2.21 21.72 2.61
C ASN A 47 -1.46 20.81 1.64
N SER A 48 -0.37 21.34 1.06
CA SER A 48 0.54 20.52 0.26
C SER A 48 1.23 19.47 1.11
N ASN A 49 1.48 18.30 0.54
CA ASN A 49 2.29 17.24 1.13
C ASN A 49 3.52 16.95 0.28
N ILE A 50 4.62 16.57 0.91
CA ILE A 50 5.73 15.93 0.24
C ILE A 50 5.48 14.42 0.30
N VAL A 51 5.46 13.77 -0.84
CA VAL A 51 5.29 12.31 -0.94
C VAL A 51 6.65 11.69 -1.19
N GLN A 52 7.05 10.80 -0.30
CA GLN A 52 8.25 9.99 -0.43
C GLN A 52 7.85 8.54 -0.72
N SER A 53 8.46 7.92 -1.74
CA SER A 53 8.17 6.55 -2.15
C SER A 53 9.44 5.72 -2.29
N TRP A 54 9.42 4.48 -1.74
CA TRP A 54 10.54 3.55 -1.82
C TRP A 54 10.09 2.11 -1.69
N LEU A 55 10.97 1.20 -2.10
CA LEU A 55 10.77 -0.23 -1.95
C LEU A 55 11.48 -0.76 -0.70
N SER A 56 10.87 -1.72 -0.02
CA SER A 56 11.57 -2.56 0.95
C SER A 56 11.25 -4.04 0.72
N VAL A 57 12.21 -4.90 1.00
CA VAL A 57 12.06 -6.36 0.89
C VAL A 57 11.36 -6.92 2.13
N VAL A 58 10.78 -8.09 1.99
CA VAL A 58 10.18 -8.83 3.11
C VAL A 58 11.26 -9.37 4.04
N ASP A 59 12.33 -9.92 3.44
CA ASP A 59 13.51 -10.39 4.15
C ASP A 59 14.71 -9.50 3.77
N ALA A 60 15.37 -8.95 4.78
CA ALA A 60 16.53 -8.08 4.60
C ALA A 60 17.72 -8.76 3.87
N ALA A 61 17.84 -10.09 4.00
CA ALA A 61 18.84 -10.90 3.30
C ALA A 61 18.47 -11.16 1.82
N SER A 62 17.29 -10.74 1.37
CA SER A 62 16.84 -10.99 0.00
C SER A 62 17.77 -10.34 -1.03
N PRO A 63 18.31 -11.11 -2.00
CA PRO A 63 19.11 -10.55 -3.09
C PRO A 63 18.29 -9.69 -4.05
N ALA A 64 16.98 -9.64 -3.89
CA ALA A 64 16.04 -8.95 -4.77
C ALA A 64 15.75 -7.50 -4.39
N LYS A 65 16.45 -6.94 -3.37
CA LYS A 65 16.18 -5.58 -2.86
C LYS A 65 16.19 -4.48 -3.93
N ASP A 66 16.99 -4.65 -5.00
CA ASP A 66 17.15 -3.68 -6.08
C ASP A 66 16.44 -4.12 -7.38
N ALA A 67 15.44 -5.01 -7.29
CA ALA A 67 14.73 -5.54 -8.46
C ALA A 67 13.84 -4.49 -9.16
N PHE A 68 13.47 -3.42 -8.45
CA PHE A 68 12.64 -2.35 -8.96
C PHE A 68 13.18 -0.97 -8.58
N ILE A 69 12.89 -0.01 -9.44
CA ILE A 69 13.13 1.42 -9.25
C ILE A 69 11.79 2.09 -9.07
N ILE A 70 11.67 2.92 -8.03
CA ILE A 70 10.45 3.69 -7.74
C ILE A 70 10.66 5.12 -8.22
N THR A 71 9.71 5.64 -9.00
CA THR A 71 9.82 6.99 -9.57
C THR A 71 8.47 7.71 -9.62
N PRO A 72 8.42 9.00 -9.23
CA PRO A 72 9.47 9.75 -8.55
C PRO A 72 9.66 9.28 -7.09
N PRO A 73 10.90 9.29 -6.55
CA PRO A 73 11.14 8.88 -5.16
C PRO A 73 10.67 9.94 -4.16
N LEU A 74 10.64 11.19 -4.58
CA LEU A 74 10.17 12.33 -3.79
C LEU A 74 9.49 13.35 -4.70
N PHE A 75 8.30 13.83 -4.31
CA PHE A 75 7.59 14.87 -5.05
C PHE A 75 6.60 15.61 -4.17
N ARG A 76 6.27 16.83 -4.57
CA ARG A 76 5.24 17.63 -3.91
C ARG A 76 3.87 17.32 -4.53
N LEU A 77 2.86 17.21 -3.69
CA LEU A 77 1.47 17.00 -4.05
C LEU A 77 0.63 18.09 -3.40
N LYS A 78 0.01 18.95 -4.20
CA LYS A 78 -0.82 20.05 -3.71
C LYS A 78 -2.09 19.53 -3.06
N ALA A 79 -2.79 20.39 -2.31
CA ALA A 79 -4.10 20.08 -1.75
C ALA A 79 -5.06 19.59 -2.85
N GLY A 80 -5.73 18.46 -2.63
CA GLY A 80 -6.67 17.84 -3.56
C GLY A 80 -6.05 17.25 -4.83
N GLU A 81 -4.73 17.34 -5.01
CA GLU A 81 -4.05 16.87 -6.21
C GLU A 81 -3.88 15.34 -6.21
N LYS A 82 -3.94 14.75 -7.41
CA LYS A 82 -3.60 13.35 -7.68
C LYS A 82 -2.24 13.26 -8.34
N GLY A 83 -1.41 12.35 -7.85
CA GLY A 83 -0.12 12.00 -8.42
C GLY A 83 -0.01 10.51 -8.70
N PHE A 84 1.13 10.12 -9.25
CA PHE A 84 1.40 8.73 -9.61
C PHE A 84 2.77 8.31 -9.12
N VAL A 85 2.83 7.12 -8.55
CA VAL A 85 4.08 6.42 -8.24
C VAL A 85 4.22 5.27 -9.23
N ARG A 86 5.31 5.27 -9.97
CA ARG A 86 5.63 4.25 -10.97
C ARG A 86 6.70 3.31 -10.42
N VAL A 87 6.48 2.03 -10.61
CA VAL A 87 7.41 0.96 -10.30
C VAL A 87 7.96 0.45 -11.63
N VAL A 88 9.28 0.45 -11.82
CA VAL A 88 9.96 0.04 -13.04
C VAL A 88 10.93 -1.08 -12.72
N ARG A 89 11.04 -2.10 -13.58
CA ARG A 89 12.04 -3.16 -13.40
C ARG A 89 13.45 -2.65 -13.63
N SER A 90 14.37 -3.00 -12.72
CA SER A 90 15.81 -2.68 -12.85
C SER A 90 16.58 -3.64 -13.77
N GLY A 91 15.93 -4.71 -14.26
CA GLY A 91 16.58 -5.78 -15.01
C GLY A 91 17.13 -6.93 -14.16
N LYS A 92 17.11 -6.81 -12.83
CA LYS A 92 17.53 -7.90 -11.93
C LYS A 92 16.60 -9.10 -12.07
N LYS A 93 17.17 -10.30 -12.12
CA LYS A 93 16.38 -11.54 -12.24
C LYS A 93 15.59 -11.77 -10.96
N LEU A 94 14.32 -12.09 -11.13
CA LEU A 94 13.42 -12.63 -10.12
C LEU A 94 13.01 -14.05 -10.55
N PRO A 95 12.53 -14.89 -9.62
CA PRO A 95 11.93 -16.17 -9.97
C PRO A 95 10.87 -16.00 -11.07
N ASP A 96 10.84 -16.88 -12.04
CA ASP A 96 9.88 -16.89 -13.15
C ASP A 96 8.80 -17.97 -12.99
N ASP A 97 8.99 -18.87 -12.01
CA ASP A 97 8.09 -19.95 -11.64
C ASP A 97 7.08 -19.58 -10.53
N ARG A 98 7.29 -18.46 -9.82
CA ARG A 98 6.47 -18.01 -8.71
C ARG A 98 6.44 -16.51 -8.54
N GLU A 99 5.45 -15.99 -7.83
CA GLU A 99 5.39 -14.57 -7.44
C GLU A 99 6.51 -14.20 -6.48
N SER A 100 6.91 -12.93 -6.54
CA SER A 100 7.82 -12.30 -5.57
C SER A 100 7.13 -11.12 -4.91
N MET A 101 7.24 -11.01 -3.58
CA MET A 101 6.58 -9.96 -2.80
C MET A 101 7.58 -8.96 -2.24
N PHE A 102 7.21 -7.71 -2.33
CA PHE A 102 7.93 -6.55 -1.80
C PHE A 102 6.95 -5.65 -1.06
N TRP A 103 7.48 -4.70 -0.31
CA TRP A 103 6.70 -3.64 0.28
C TRP A 103 6.96 -2.32 -0.46
N LEU A 104 5.91 -1.76 -1.06
CA LEU A 104 5.92 -0.40 -1.55
C LEU A 104 5.49 0.52 -0.41
N ASN A 105 6.38 1.43 -0.03
CA ASN A 105 6.15 2.41 1.01
C ASN A 105 5.86 3.75 0.36
N ILE A 106 4.81 4.42 0.83
CA ILE A 106 4.40 5.75 0.38
C ILE A 106 4.14 6.59 1.63
N LYS A 107 5.03 7.54 1.89
CA LYS A 107 4.98 8.40 3.08
C LYS A 107 4.53 9.79 2.69
N GLY A 108 3.43 10.25 3.27
CA GLY A 108 2.97 11.62 3.19
C GLY A 108 3.57 12.44 4.34
N ILE A 109 4.25 13.52 4.01
CA ILE A 109 4.86 14.46 4.95
C ILE A 109 4.19 15.81 4.71
N PRO A 110 3.37 16.32 5.66
CA PRO A 110 2.74 17.62 5.51
C PRO A 110 3.78 18.73 5.36
N ALA A 111 3.59 19.61 4.37
CA ALA A 111 4.41 20.81 4.22
C ALA A 111 3.87 21.84 5.21
N THR A 112 4.54 21.98 6.36
CA THR A 112 4.18 22.95 7.39
C THR A 112 5.06 24.17 7.23
N GLU A 113 4.46 25.37 7.27
CA GLU A 113 5.21 26.60 7.38
C GLU A 113 5.81 26.71 8.79
N TYR A 114 7.08 27.08 8.85
CA TYR A 114 7.72 27.39 10.13
C TYR A 114 7.08 28.64 10.72
N VAL A 115 6.45 28.50 11.89
CA VAL A 115 5.91 29.63 12.64
C VAL A 115 6.78 29.79 13.89
N PRO A 116 7.53 30.90 14.02
CA PRO A 116 8.33 31.18 15.22
C PRO A 116 7.46 31.11 16.48
N ASP A 117 8.02 30.66 17.58
CA ASP A 117 7.42 30.60 18.92
C ASP A 117 6.14 29.74 19.06
N LYS A 118 5.86 28.85 18.12
CA LYS A 118 4.79 27.87 18.25
C LYS A 118 5.34 26.45 18.29
N ASN A 119 4.94 25.70 19.31
CA ASN A 119 5.15 24.26 19.35
C ASN A 119 4.18 23.57 18.38
N VAL A 120 4.69 22.95 17.32
CA VAL A 120 3.91 22.23 16.31
C VAL A 120 4.25 20.74 16.37
N VAL A 121 3.22 19.90 16.47
CA VAL A 121 3.35 18.43 16.31
C VAL A 121 2.93 18.08 14.91
N GLN A 122 3.80 17.41 14.17
CA GLN A 122 3.57 17.00 12.80
C GLN A 122 3.57 15.48 12.68
N PHE A 123 2.54 14.92 12.05
CA PHE A 123 2.43 13.49 11.80
C PHE A 123 2.72 13.20 10.32
N ALA A 124 3.69 12.33 10.06
CA ALA A 124 3.97 11.81 8.73
C ALA A 124 3.55 10.34 8.66
N ILE A 125 2.52 10.06 7.86
CA ILE A 125 1.92 8.72 7.75
C ILE A 125 2.60 7.96 6.62
N ASN A 126 3.07 6.74 6.92
CA ASN A 126 3.62 5.81 5.92
C ASN A 126 2.60 4.71 5.61
N SER A 127 2.08 4.71 4.39
CA SER A 127 1.27 3.63 3.84
C SER A 127 2.18 2.55 3.25
N LYS A 128 2.13 1.36 3.83
CA LYS A 128 2.93 0.20 3.41
C LYS A 128 2.03 -0.81 2.73
N ILE A 129 2.12 -0.95 1.41
CA ILE A 129 1.30 -1.85 0.61
C ILE A 129 2.12 -2.96 -0.04
N LYS A 130 1.48 -4.09 -0.36
CA LYS A 130 2.15 -5.20 -1.04
C LYS A 130 2.37 -4.87 -2.51
N LEU A 131 3.62 -4.96 -2.99
CA LEU A 131 3.97 -5.05 -4.40
C LEU A 131 4.22 -6.51 -4.72
N ILE A 132 3.39 -7.10 -5.59
CA ILE A 132 3.47 -8.50 -5.98
C ILE A 132 3.91 -8.54 -7.45
N TYR A 133 5.12 -9.01 -7.69
CA TYR A 133 5.59 -9.32 -9.04
C TYR A 133 5.03 -10.67 -9.47
N ARG A 134 4.26 -10.69 -10.54
CA ARG A 134 3.75 -11.90 -11.17
C ARG A 134 4.47 -12.13 -12.49
N PRO A 135 5.32 -13.16 -12.59
CA PRO A 135 6.04 -13.45 -13.82
C PRO A 135 5.11 -13.81 -14.97
N ALA A 136 5.59 -13.66 -16.21
CA ALA A 136 4.81 -13.91 -17.42
C ALA A 136 4.25 -15.34 -17.50
N ALA A 137 4.98 -16.31 -16.95
CA ALA A 137 4.55 -17.73 -16.91
C ALA A 137 3.26 -17.94 -16.08
N LEU A 138 2.96 -17.02 -15.15
CA LEU A 138 1.76 -17.09 -14.30
C LEU A 138 0.64 -16.15 -14.76
N LYS A 139 0.75 -15.60 -15.96
CA LYS A 139 -0.28 -14.73 -16.52
C LYS A 139 -1.62 -15.46 -16.62
N GLY A 140 -2.69 -14.84 -16.15
CA GLY A 140 -4.03 -15.43 -16.14
C GLY A 140 -4.33 -16.33 -14.94
N ASN A 141 -3.32 -16.76 -14.18
CA ASN A 141 -3.55 -17.51 -12.96
C ASN A 141 -4.06 -16.57 -11.85
N THR A 142 -5.04 -17.03 -11.08
CA THR A 142 -5.59 -16.30 -9.93
C THR A 142 -5.42 -17.09 -8.64
N PRO A 143 -5.34 -16.44 -7.46
CA PRO A 143 -5.28 -17.16 -6.19
C PRO A 143 -6.41 -18.15 -6.00
N GLU A 144 -7.62 -17.81 -6.48
CA GLU A 144 -8.82 -18.63 -6.39
C GLU A 144 -8.64 -19.97 -7.11
N SER A 145 -7.93 -20.00 -8.25
CA SER A 145 -7.68 -21.22 -9.01
C SER A 145 -6.79 -22.24 -8.27
N TYR A 146 -6.13 -21.80 -7.19
CA TYR A 146 -5.29 -22.61 -6.34
C TYR A 146 -5.85 -22.82 -4.92
N ALA A 147 -7.01 -22.28 -4.61
CA ALA A 147 -7.58 -22.35 -3.27
C ALA A 147 -7.78 -23.80 -2.77
N GLU A 148 -8.24 -24.69 -3.65
CA GLU A 148 -8.43 -26.10 -3.35
C GLU A 148 -7.13 -26.89 -3.10
N LYS A 149 -5.99 -26.33 -3.53
CA LYS A 149 -4.66 -26.94 -3.34
C LYS A 149 -4.01 -26.57 -2.02
N LEU A 150 -4.66 -25.76 -1.21
CA LEU A 150 -4.19 -25.39 0.12
C LEU A 150 -4.31 -26.59 1.06
N GLN A 151 -3.27 -26.83 1.83
CA GLN A 151 -3.27 -27.88 2.85
C GLN A 151 -3.56 -27.24 4.21
N TRP A 152 -4.67 -27.65 4.81
CA TRP A 152 -5.10 -27.17 6.11
C TRP A 152 -4.74 -28.17 7.20
N GLY A 153 -4.15 -27.69 8.27
CA GLY A 153 -3.88 -28.44 9.50
C GLY A 153 -4.56 -27.79 10.70
N LYS A 154 -4.98 -28.59 11.64
CA LYS A 154 -5.55 -28.11 12.91
C LYS A 154 -4.77 -28.73 14.07
N GLU A 155 -4.20 -27.89 14.91
CA GLU A 155 -3.50 -28.28 16.14
C GLU A 155 -4.15 -27.56 17.33
N ARG A 156 -4.87 -28.32 18.16
CA ARG A 156 -5.58 -27.82 19.37
C ARG A 156 -6.29 -26.46 19.14
N THR A 157 -5.61 -25.35 19.37
CA THR A 157 -6.14 -23.98 19.30
C THR A 157 -5.67 -23.19 18.07
N SER A 158 -4.83 -23.78 17.21
CA SER A 158 -4.30 -23.13 16.01
C SER A 158 -4.74 -23.84 14.75
N VAL A 159 -4.97 -23.05 13.69
CA VAL A 159 -5.18 -23.54 12.33
C VAL A 159 -3.96 -23.13 11.52
N THR A 160 -3.34 -24.11 10.87
CA THR A 160 -2.21 -23.90 9.98
C THR A 160 -2.67 -24.04 8.53
N VAL A 161 -2.12 -23.24 7.65
CA VAL A 161 -2.33 -23.38 6.21
C VAL A 161 -0.99 -23.39 5.49
N LYS A 162 -0.78 -24.41 4.65
CA LYS A 162 0.39 -24.50 3.79
C LYS A 162 -0.02 -24.20 2.35
N ASN A 163 0.56 -23.14 1.82
CA ASN A 163 0.38 -22.73 0.43
C ASN A 163 1.52 -23.29 -0.42
N ASN A 164 1.23 -24.32 -1.21
CA ASN A 164 2.17 -24.91 -2.16
C ASN A 164 2.03 -24.32 -3.57
N SER A 165 1.15 -23.32 -3.76
CA SER A 165 0.97 -22.66 -5.05
C SER A 165 2.09 -21.65 -5.35
N PRO A 166 2.27 -21.26 -6.61
CA PRO A 166 3.23 -20.22 -6.97
C PRO A 166 2.72 -18.79 -6.69
N LEU A 167 1.51 -18.64 -6.16
CA LEU A 167 0.86 -17.34 -5.92
C LEU A 167 0.75 -17.02 -4.43
N TYR A 168 0.88 -15.74 -4.10
CA TYR A 168 0.53 -15.26 -2.76
C TYR A 168 -0.98 -15.25 -2.57
N MET A 169 -1.41 -15.73 -1.41
CA MET A 169 -2.82 -15.77 -1.03
C MET A 169 -3.11 -14.82 0.11
N ASN A 170 -4.33 -14.30 0.12
CA ASN A 170 -4.85 -13.44 1.18
C ASN A 170 -6.09 -14.12 1.75
N PHE A 171 -6.13 -14.24 3.07
CA PHE A 171 -7.30 -14.76 3.78
C PHE A 171 -8.03 -13.57 4.42
N SER A 172 -9.35 -13.49 4.24
CA SER A 172 -10.23 -12.62 5.03
C SER A 172 -10.64 -13.35 6.29
N GLN A 173 -10.67 -12.63 7.40
CA GLN A 173 -11.28 -13.11 8.64
C GLN A 173 -12.79 -13.04 8.55
#